data_050a6768e2818748bd0910f5200dae01
#
_entry.id   050a6768e2818748bd0910f5200dae01
#
_cell.length_a   1.000
_cell.length_b   1.000
_cell.length_c   1.000
_cell.angle_alpha   90.00
_cell.angle_beta   90.00
_cell.angle_gamma   90.00
#
_symmetry.space_group_name_H-M   'P 1'
#
loop_
_entity.id
_entity.type
_entity.pdbx_description
1 polymer ?
#
loop_
_entity_poly.entity_id
_entity_poly.type
_entity_poly.pdbx_seq_one_letter_code
_entity_poly.pdbx_strand_id
1 'polypeptide(L)'
;MDKLQKRYGLLTAICMVVGIVIGSGVFFKAQTILQKTGGNMPLGILAWIIGGVIMLTCLLAFSVMAQKFEKVNGIVDYAEACVSSRYAYYIGWFLSIIYYPCLTSVLAWLSARYTLVFITSVAPDFPLLGLGAAAGAETILGPECMSLAMFYLCCAYAVNALSPKLAGKLQVSTTIIKLIPLFLMAIAGIVVGIANGTLANNFKTLADVGAANATGSPLLASVCATAFAYEGWIIATSINAELK
;
A
#
# COMPACT_ATOMS: atom_id res chain seq x y z
N MET A 1 25.40 -24.69 -0.55
CA MET A 1 24.40 -23.61 -0.64
C MET A 1 24.96 -22.59 -1.60
N ASP A 2 24.38 -22.48 -2.79
CA ASP A 2 24.81 -21.48 -3.76
C ASP A 2 24.55 -20.09 -3.18
N LYS A 3 25.61 -19.29 -3.11
CA LYS A 3 25.49 -17.90 -2.68
C LYS A 3 24.62 -17.18 -3.71
N LEU A 4 23.48 -16.66 -3.28
CA LEU A 4 22.64 -15.82 -4.11
C LEU A 4 23.47 -14.70 -4.74
N GLN A 5 23.33 -14.54 -6.05
CA GLN A 5 24.06 -13.48 -6.76
C GLN A 5 23.49 -12.12 -6.33
N LYS A 6 24.33 -11.28 -5.76
CA LYS A 6 23.99 -9.89 -5.42
C LYS A 6 23.63 -9.12 -6.70
N ARG A 7 22.34 -8.90 -6.94
CA ARG A 7 21.80 -8.37 -8.19
C ARG A 7 21.34 -6.92 -8.11
N TYR A 8 20.94 -6.47 -6.92
CA TYR A 8 20.29 -5.17 -6.75
C TYR A 8 21.22 -4.16 -6.08
N GLY A 9 21.32 -2.96 -6.69
CA GLY A 9 22.01 -1.82 -6.10
C GLY A 9 21.12 -1.09 -5.09
N LEU A 10 21.73 -0.22 -4.28
CA LEU A 10 21.06 0.57 -3.25
C LEU A 10 19.86 1.34 -3.78
N LEU A 11 19.99 2.00 -4.93
CA LEU A 11 18.89 2.76 -5.54
C LEU A 11 17.67 1.87 -5.86
N THR A 12 17.92 0.68 -6.41
CA THR A 12 16.86 -0.27 -6.71
C THR A 12 16.19 -0.77 -5.44
N ALA A 13 16.96 -1.04 -4.39
CA ALA A 13 16.42 -1.43 -3.09
C ALA A 13 15.53 -0.33 -2.48
N ILE A 14 16.00 0.92 -2.49
CA ILE A 14 15.20 2.07 -2.01
C ILE A 14 13.92 2.20 -2.82
N CYS A 15 13.99 2.14 -4.16
CA CYS A 15 12.80 2.20 -5.02
C CYS A 15 11.84 1.04 -4.78
N MET A 16 12.34 -0.17 -4.50
CA MET A 16 11.50 -1.31 -4.15
C MET A 16 10.76 -1.07 -2.83
N VAL A 17 11.46 -0.67 -1.77
CA VAL A 17 10.85 -0.40 -0.45
C VAL A 17 9.85 0.76 -0.55
N VAL A 18 10.27 1.89 -1.08
CA VAL A 18 9.40 3.08 -1.28
C VAL A 18 8.23 2.73 -2.19
N GLY A 19 8.50 1.96 -3.25
CA GLY A 19 7.48 1.53 -4.19
C GLY A 19 6.43 0.61 -3.60
N ILE A 20 6.77 -0.20 -2.61
CA ILE A 20 5.82 -1.08 -1.93
C ILE A 20 5.05 -0.30 -0.85
N VAL A 21 5.74 0.47 -0.01
CA VAL A 21 5.13 1.24 1.07
C VAL A 21 4.22 2.35 0.53
N ILE A 22 4.71 3.16 -0.43
CA ILE A 22 3.87 4.14 -1.12
C ILE A 22 3.08 3.42 -2.22
N GLY A 23 2.12 2.64 -1.80
CA GLY A 23 1.20 1.88 -2.66
C GLY A 23 -0.16 2.57 -2.80
N SER A 24 -1.17 1.78 -3.14
CA SER A 24 -2.57 2.20 -3.22
C SER A 24 -3.09 2.79 -1.90
N GLY A 25 -2.56 2.34 -0.76
CA GLY A 25 -2.98 2.79 0.57
C GLY A 25 -2.91 4.30 0.77
N VAL A 26 -1.88 4.97 0.27
CA VAL A 26 -1.73 6.43 0.40
C VAL A 26 -2.85 7.17 -0.34
N PHE A 27 -3.27 6.66 -1.50
CA PHE A 27 -4.27 7.35 -2.34
C PHE A 27 -5.70 7.21 -1.81
N PHE A 28 -6.12 6.04 -1.31
CA PHE A 28 -7.51 5.85 -0.90
C PHE A 28 -7.74 5.86 0.63
N LYS A 29 -6.71 5.61 1.43
CA LYS A 29 -6.88 5.60 2.90
C LYS A 29 -7.04 7.00 3.49
N ALA A 30 -6.54 8.04 2.83
CA ALA A 30 -6.74 9.41 3.28
C ALA A 30 -8.23 9.76 3.43
N GLN A 31 -9.05 9.39 2.44
CA GLN A 31 -10.51 9.56 2.51
C GLN A 31 -11.12 8.75 3.67
N THR A 32 -10.73 7.48 3.80
CA THR A 32 -11.24 6.62 4.88
C THR A 32 -10.90 7.16 6.27
N ILE A 33 -9.70 7.70 6.44
CA ILE A 33 -9.25 8.28 7.71
C ILE A 33 -10.05 9.55 8.02
N LEU A 34 -10.25 10.43 7.04
CA LEU A 34 -11.07 11.63 7.21
C LEU A 34 -12.53 11.29 7.54
N GLN A 35 -13.11 10.28 6.91
CA GLN A 35 -14.45 9.79 7.24
C GLN A 35 -14.54 9.28 8.68
N LYS A 36 -13.53 8.49 9.14
CA LYS A 36 -13.49 7.97 10.50
C LYS A 36 -13.28 9.04 11.56
N THR A 37 -12.60 10.13 11.21
CA THR A 37 -12.41 11.29 12.10
C THR A 37 -13.53 12.31 12.01
N GLY A 38 -14.60 12.04 11.25
CA GLY A 38 -15.70 12.97 11.05
C GLY A 38 -15.31 14.26 10.33
N GLY A 39 -14.29 14.21 9.44
CA GLY A 39 -13.74 15.36 8.75
C GLY A 39 -12.69 16.16 9.54
N ASN A 40 -12.35 15.71 10.75
CA ASN A 40 -11.37 16.38 11.59
C ASN A 40 -9.95 16.15 11.04
N MET A 41 -9.41 17.14 10.32
CA MET A 41 -8.12 17.06 9.65
C MET A 41 -6.92 16.86 10.61
N PRO A 42 -6.79 17.64 11.70
CA PRO A 42 -5.71 17.42 12.68
C PRO A 42 -5.74 16.05 13.32
N LEU A 43 -6.91 15.50 13.63
CA LEU A 43 -7.04 14.15 14.16
C LEU A 43 -6.61 13.10 13.13
N GLY A 44 -6.93 13.33 11.85
CA GLY A 44 -6.45 12.53 10.73
C GLY A 44 -4.92 12.57 10.60
N ILE A 45 -4.33 13.76 10.67
CA ILE A 45 -2.86 13.93 10.62
C ILE A 45 -2.20 13.25 11.83
N LEU A 46 -2.77 13.41 13.02
CA LEU A 46 -2.27 12.73 14.23
C LEU A 46 -2.30 11.21 14.08
N ALA A 47 -3.37 10.65 13.49
CA ALA A 47 -3.45 9.22 13.21
C ALA A 47 -2.34 8.75 12.26
N TRP A 48 -2.02 9.53 11.22
CA TRP A 48 -0.89 9.24 10.31
C TRP A 48 0.45 9.29 11.05
N ILE A 49 0.68 10.27 11.92
CA ILE A 49 1.91 10.39 12.71
C ILE A 49 2.07 9.19 13.65
N ILE A 50 1.02 8.85 14.39
CA ILE A 50 1.06 7.69 15.31
C ILE A 50 1.32 6.39 14.55
N GLY A 51 0.59 6.15 13.44
CA GLY A 51 0.82 5.00 12.58
C GLY A 51 2.25 4.94 12.04
N GLY A 52 2.78 6.08 11.61
CA GLY A 52 4.17 6.20 11.15
C GLY A 52 5.20 5.89 12.23
N VAL A 53 5.01 6.37 13.45
CA VAL A 53 5.90 6.08 14.60
C VAL A 53 5.88 4.58 14.93
N ILE A 54 4.70 3.95 14.98
CA ILE A 54 4.57 2.51 15.21
C ILE A 54 5.33 1.74 14.14
N MET A 55 5.17 2.12 12.87
CA MET A 55 5.85 1.47 11.76
C MET A 55 7.36 1.66 11.79
N LEU A 56 7.85 2.85 12.13
CA LEU A 56 9.28 3.11 12.28
C LEU A 56 9.90 2.26 13.40
N THR A 57 9.23 2.10 14.52
CA THR A 57 9.73 1.23 15.60
C THR A 57 9.82 -0.23 15.18
N CYS A 58 8.81 -0.73 14.46
CA CYS A 58 8.85 -2.07 13.88
C CYS A 58 9.99 -2.21 12.86
N LEU A 59 10.13 -1.26 11.95
CA LEU A 59 11.17 -1.27 10.92
C LEU A 59 12.58 -1.26 11.53
N LEU A 60 12.82 -0.49 12.59
CA LEU A 60 14.10 -0.48 13.29
C LEU A 60 14.40 -1.85 13.91
N ALA A 61 13.42 -2.50 14.55
CA ALA A 61 13.60 -3.84 15.11
C ALA A 61 13.98 -4.86 14.01
N PHE A 62 13.28 -4.84 12.89
CA PHE A 62 13.58 -5.74 11.76
C PHE A 62 14.89 -5.40 11.05
N SER A 63 15.30 -4.13 11.02
CA SER A 63 16.59 -3.72 10.48
C SER A 63 17.76 -4.34 11.27
N VAL A 64 17.66 -4.37 12.60
CA VAL A 64 18.65 -5.04 13.45
C VAL A 64 18.69 -6.55 13.18
N MET A 65 17.52 -7.17 13.02
CA MET A 65 17.44 -8.60 12.67
C MET A 65 18.04 -8.89 11.29
N ALA A 66 17.76 -8.04 10.30
CA ALA A 66 18.29 -8.16 8.96
C ALA A 66 19.83 -8.08 8.89
N GLN A 67 20.44 -7.25 9.74
CA GLN A 67 21.90 -7.17 9.86
C GLN A 67 22.51 -8.40 10.52
N LYS A 68 21.80 -9.00 11.48
CA LYS A 68 22.29 -10.15 12.25
C LYS A 68 22.07 -11.49 11.55
N PHE A 69 21.00 -11.61 10.79
CA PHE A 69 20.58 -12.85 10.13
C PHE A 69 20.43 -12.63 8.62
N GLU A 70 21.52 -12.77 7.88
CA GLU A 70 21.52 -12.66 6.40
C GLU A 70 21.03 -13.97 5.76
N LYS A 71 19.76 -14.34 6.00
CA LYS A 71 19.13 -15.50 5.36
C LYS A 71 18.11 -15.06 4.30
N VAL A 72 17.67 -15.99 3.48
CA VAL A 72 16.86 -15.72 2.27
C VAL A 72 15.38 -15.51 2.55
N ASN A 73 14.86 -16.16 3.62
CA ASN A 73 13.42 -16.22 3.87
C ASN A 73 12.90 -15.04 4.73
N GLY A 74 13.75 -14.05 5.05
CA GLY A 74 13.37 -12.84 5.78
C GLY A 74 12.69 -13.14 7.12
N ILE A 75 11.40 -12.78 7.24
CA ILE A 75 10.64 -12.92 8.50
C ILE A 75 10.61 -14.36 9.03
N VAL A 76 10.54 -15.36 8.16
CA VAL A 76 10.50 -16.77 8.58
C VAL A 76 11.79 -17.15 9.29
N ASP A 77 12.92 -16.70 8.77
CA ASP A 77 14.23 -16.94 9.38
C ASP A 77 14.39 -16.18 10.72
N TYR A 78 13.83 -14.98 10.81
CA TYR A 78 13.82 -14.22 12.06
C TYR A 78 12.93 -14.87 13.11
N ALA A 79 11.78 -15.41 12.71
CA ALA A 79 10.90 -16.18 13.60
C ALA A 79 11.56 -17.46 14.10
N GLU A 80 12.32 -18.14 13.23
CA GLU A 80 13.12 -19.32 13.62
C GLU A 80 14.19 -18.95 14.64
N ALA A 81 14.95 -17.90 14.39
CA ALA A 81 16.05 -17.48 15.23
C ALA A 81 15.59 -16.92 16.60
N CYS A 82 14.45 -16.26 16.66
CA CYS A 82 13.97 -15.59 17.88
C CYS A 82 13.08 -16.48 18.74
N VAL A 83 12.32 -17.40 18.14
CA VAL A 83 11.30 -18.18 18.85
C VAL A 83 11.55 -19.67 18.74
N SER A 84 11.28 -20.26 17.58
CA SER A 84 11.51 -21.68 17.31
C SER A 84 11.25 -22.05 15.86
N SER A 85 11.78 -23.20 15.42
CA SER A 85 11.54 -23.75 14.07
C SER A 85 10.07 -24.10 13.81
N ARG A 86 9.32 -24.54 14.84
CA ARG A 86 7.88 -24.78 14.71
C ARG A 86 7.09 -23.49 14.46
N TYR A 87 7.43 -22.44 15.17
CA TYR A 87 6.78 -21.14 14.98
C TYR A 87 7.09 -20.56 13.61
N ALA A 88 8.33 -20.67 13.15
CA ALA A 88 8.74 -20.28 11.80
C ALA A 88 7.95 -21.02 10.71
N TYR A 89 7.70 -22.31 10.89
CA TYR A 89 6.86 -23.09 9.98
C TYR A 89 5.42 -22.52 9.86
N TYR A 90 4.79 -22.22 11.00
CA TYR A 90 3.44 -21.63 10.98
C TYR A 90 3.40 -20.24 10.34
N ILE A 91 4.41 -19.41 10.60
CA ILE A 91 4.55 -18.09 9.94
C ILE A 91 4.74 -18.26 8.43
N GLY A 92 5.63 -19.16 8.00
CA GLY A 92 5.85 -19.43 6.58
C GLY A 92 4.60 -19.94 5.88
N TRP A 93 3.86 -20.84 6.52
CA TRP A 93 2.59 -21.34 6.02
C TRP A 93 1.55 -20.22 5.89
N PHE A 94 1.37 -19.41 6.95
CA PHE A 94 0.44 -18.27 6.95
C PHE A 94 0.76 -17.27 5.84
N LEU A 95 2.04 -16.88 5.70
CA LEU A 95 2.46 -15.94 4.68
C LEU A 95 2.21 -16.47 3.27
N SER A 96 2.54 -17.74 3.01
CA SER A 96 2.44 -18.33 1.67
C SER A 96 1.02 -18.63 1.24
N ILE A 97 0.14 -19.07 2.15
CA ILE A 97 -1.19 -19.53 1.80
C ILE A 97 -2.28 -18.48 2.02
N ILE A 98 -2.10 -17.61 3.03
CA ILE A 98 -3.13 -16.64 3.38
C ILE A 98 -2.69 -15.22 2.99
N TYR A 99 -1.59 -14.74 3.54
CA TYR A 99 -1.23 -13.34 3.47
C TYR A 99 -0.94 -12.85 2.04
N TYR A 100 0.03 -13.45 1.36
CA TYR A 100 0.41 -13.03 0.00
C TYR A 100 -0.70 -13.25 -1.04
N PRO A 101 -1.42 -14.37 -1.07
CA PRO A 101 -2.53 -14.54 -2.01
C PRO A 101 -3.66 -13.54 -1.78
N CYS A 102 -4.05 -13.28 -0.53
CA CYS A 102 -5.07 -12.28 -0.22
C CYS A 102 -4.63 -10.88 -0.65
N LEU A 103 -3.39 -10.49 -0.34
CA LEU A 103 -2.86 -9.18 -0.69
C LEU A 103 -2.81 -8.98 -2.22
N THR A 104 -2.29 -9.96 -2.96
CA THR A 104 -2.20 -9.90 -4.42
C THR A 104 -3.57 -9.86 -5.08
N SER A 105 -4.55 -10.62 -4.58
CA SER A 105 -5.92 -10.61 -5.07
C SER A 105 -6.60 -9.26 -4.89
N VAL A 106 -6.46 -8.66 -3.70
CA VAL A 106 -7.00 -7.32 -3.41
C VAL A 106 -6.38 -6.27 -4.32
N LEU A 107 -5.06 -6.31 -4.52
CA LEU A 107 -4.36 -5.35 -5.38
C LEU A 107 -4.74 -5.50 -6.86
N ALA A 108 -4.89 -6.72 -7.34
CA ALA A 108 -5.34 -6.99 -8.70
C ALA A 108 -6.77 -6.49 -8.94
N TRP A 109 -7.66 -6.78 -8.01
CA TRP A 109 -9.03 -6.28 -8.05
C TRP A 109 -9.10 -4.75 -8.00
N LEU A 110 -8.34 -4.12 -7.12
CA LEU A 110 -8.27 -2.67 -7.01
C LEU A 110 -7.75 -2.04 -8.31
N SER A 111 -6.74 -2.64 -8.94
CA SER A 111 -6.19 -2.19 -10.22
C SER A 111 -7.24 -2.29 -11.34
N ALA A 112 -7.99 -3.38 -11.39
CA ALA A 112 -9.08 -3.57 -12.35
C ALA A 112 -10.18 -2.52 -12.16
N ARG A 113 -10.58 -2.29 -10.91
CA ARG A 113 -11.57 -1.26 -10.57
C ARG A 113 -11.15 0.14 -11.05
N TYR A 114 -9.94 0.57 -10.73
CA TYR A 114 -9.47 1.90 -11.15
C TYR A 114 -9.31 2.00 -12.66
N THR A 115 -8.94 0.94 -13.34
CA THR A 115 -8.91 0.90 -14.80
C THR A 115 -10.30 1.09 -15.38
N LEU A 116 -11.32 0.42 -14.86
CA LEU A 116 -12.70 0.59 -15.31
C LEU A 116 -13.22 2.01 -15.03
N VAL A 117 -12.95 2.55 -13.84
CA VAL A 117 -13.30 3.94 -13.52
C VAL A 117 -12.62 4.93 -14.46
N PHE A 118 -11.37 4.69 -14.80
CA PHE A 118 -10.65 5.52 -15.78
C PHE A 118 -11.27 5.43 -17.18
N ILE A 119 -11.57 4.22 -17.66
CA ILE A 119 -12.20 4.00 -18.96
C ILE A 119 -13.56 4.73 -19.03
N THR A 120 -14.39 4.58 -18.01
CA THR A 120 -15.70 5.25 -17.95
C THR A 120 -15.61 6.77 -17.85
N SER A 121 -14.54 7.30 -17.25
CA SER A 121 -14.34 8.75 -17.18
C SER A 121 -13.87 9.38 -18.51
N VAL A 122 -13.09 8.62 -19.31
CA VAL A 122 -12.57 9.07 -20.59
C VAL A 122 -13.53 8.78 -21.74
N ALA A 123 -14.22 7.67 -21.69
CA ALA A 123 -15.17 7.21 -22.70
C ALA A 123 -16.49 6.77 -22.03
N PRO A 124 -17.40 7.72 -21.71
CA PRO A 124 -18.65 7.41 -21.02
C PRO A 124 -19.55 6.44 -21.81
N ASP A 125 -19.47 6.46 -23.14
CA ASP A 125 -20.26 5.62 -24.05
C ASP A 125 -19.63 4.25 -24.35
N PHE A 126 -18.50 3.92 -23.69
CA PHE A 126 -17.87 2.63 -23.89
C PHE A 126 -18.79 1.51 -23.37
N PRO A 127 -19.20 0.56 -24.22
CA PRO A 127 -20.12 -0.48 -23.80
C PRO A 127 -19.43 -1.47 -22.86
N LEU A 128 -19.40 -1.14 -21.61
CA LEU A 128 -19.17 -2.11 -20.55
C LEU A 128 -20.45 -2.97 -20.47
N LEU A 129 -20.32 -4.27 -20.57
CA LEU A 129 -21.41 -5.25 -20.62
C LEU A 129 -22.38 -5.16 -19.43
N GLY A 130 -23.14 -4.09 -19.37
CA GLY A 130 -24.36 -3.95 -18.56
C GLY A 130 -24.22 -3.53 -17.10
N LEU A 131 -23.04 -3.25 -16.55
CA LEU A 131 -22.91 -2.98 -15.12
C LEU A 131 -22.17 -1.69 -14.74
N GLY A 132 -21.53 -1.01 -15.69
CA GLY A 132 -20.63 0.09 -15.35
C GLY A 132 -21.25 1.49 -15.40
N ALA A 133 -22.22 1.73 -16.27
CA ALA A 133 -22.62 3.09 -16.62
C ALA A 133 -23.67 3.70 -15.69
N ALA A 134 -24.45 2.91 -15.01
CA ALA A 134 -25.61 3.39 -14.22
C ALA A 134 -25.36 3.42 -12.71
N ALA A 135 -24.28 2.83 -12.28
CA ALA A 135 -24.03 2.74 -10.86
C ALA A 135 -22.76 3.52 -10.55
N GLY A 136 -22.90 4.54 -9.76
CA GLY A 136 -21.78 5.20 -9.12
C GLY A 136 -20.82 4.17 -8.52
N ALA A 137 -19.68 4.59 -8.04
CA ALA A 137 -18.55 3.78 -7.60
C ALA A 137 -18.80 2.48 -6.79
N GLU A 138 -20.04 2.08 -6.62
CA GLU A 138 -20.48 0.96 -5.78
C GLU A 138 -20.66 -0.38 -6.53
N THR A 139 -20.77 -0.39 -7.85
CA THR A 139 -20.86 -1.64 -8.63
C THR A 139 -19.52 -2.26 -8.93
N ILE A 140 -18.97 -2.78 -7.95
CA ILE A 140 -17.56 -3.08 -7.81
C ILE A 140 -17.25 -4.56 -8.07
N LEU A 141 -18.27 -5.41 -8.15
CA LEU A 141 -18.17 -6.86 -8.27
C LEU A 141 -18.75 -7.38 -9.60
N GLY A 142 -18.62 -6.59 -10.67
CA GLY A 142 -19.04 -7.04 -11.99
C GLY A 142 -18.10 -8.11 -12.58
N PRO A 143 -18.61 -8.98 -13.46
CA PRO A 143 -17.79 -10.00 -14.14
C PRO A 143 -16.63 -9.39 -14.93
N GLU A 144 -16.76 -8.16 -15.39
CA GLU A 144 -15.72 -7.40 -16.10
C GLU A 144 -14.56 -7.04 -15.19
N CYS A 145 -14.85 -6.56 -13.97
CA CYS A 145 -13.83 -6.25 -12.99
C CYS A 145 -13.07 -7.52 -12.57
N MET A 146 -13.79 -8.64 -12.38
CA MET A 146 -13.16 -9.91 -12.01
C MET A 146 -12.30 -10.48 -13.14
N SER A 147 -12.77 -10.45 -14.38
CA SER A 147 -12.00 -10.94 -15.54
C SER A 147 -10.75 -10.08 -15.78
N LEU A 148 -10.86 -8.76 -15.63
CA LEU A 148 -9.72 -7.86 -15.74
C LEU A 148 -8.73 -8.05 -14.57
N ALA A 149 -9.21 -8.29 -13.36
CA ALA A 149 -8.36 -8.62 -12.22
C ALA A 149 -7.59 -9.93 -12.42
N MET A 150 -8.24 -10.96 -12.94
CA MET A 150 -7.60 -12.23 -13.30
C MET A 150 -6.54 -12.03 -14.39
N PHE A 151 -6.86 -11.24 -15.41
CA PHE A 151 -5.89 -10.89 -16.45
C PHE A 151 -4.64 -10.20 -15.85
N TYR A 152 -4.81 -9.23 -14.95
CA TYR A 152 -3.68 -8.57 -14.29
C TYR A 152 -2.86 -9.52 -13.41
N LEU A 153 -3.51 -10.46 -12.71
CA LEU A 153 -2.81 -11.49 -11.95
C LEU A 153 -1.94 -12.37 -12.86
N CYS A 154 -2.50 -12.83 -13.97
CA CYS A 154 -1.76 -13.64 -14.94
C CYS A 154 -0.57 -12.86 -15.55
N CYS A 155 -0.78 -11.61 -15.93
CA CYS A 155 0.28 -10.75 -16.45
C CYS A 155 1.39 -10.52 -15.42
N ALA A 156 1.02 -10.19 -14.19
CA ALA A 156 1.97 -9.97 -13.10
C ALA A 156 2.78 -11.24 -12.81
N TYR A 157 2.13 -12.39 -12.75
CA TYR A 157 2.81 -13.68 -12.59
C TYR A 157 3.76 -13.96 -13.75
N ALA A 158 3.29 -13.81 -14.99
CA ALA A 158 4.12 -14.05 -16.17
C ALA A 158 5.38 -13.16 -16.20
N VAL A 159 5.24 -11.86 -15.94
CA VAL A 159 6.37 -10.93 -15.91
C VAL A 159 7.38 -11.32 -14.83
N ASN A 160 6.92 -11.65 -13.62
CA ASN A 160 7.81 -12.02 -12.52
C ASN A 160 8.49 -13.38 -12.75
N ALA A 161 7.77 -14.36 -13.32
CA ALA A 161 8.32 -15.70 -13.57
C ALA A 161 9.28 -15.72 -14.76
N LEU A 162 8.95 -15.04 -15.86
CA LEU A 162 9.73 -15.08 -17.10
C LEU A 162 10.93 -14.13 -17.09
N SER A 163 10.81 -12.97 -16.45
CA SER A 163 11.85 -11.96 -16.47
C SER A 163 11.95 -11.14 -15.19
N PRO A 164 12.62 -11.64 -14.13
CA PRO A 164 12.84 -10.88 -12.90
C PRO A 164 13.56 -9.55 -13.11
N LYS A 165 14.41 -9.44 -14.13
CA LYS A 165 15.08 -8.18 -14.50
C LYS A 165 14.08 -7.15 -15.01
N LEU A 166 13.09 -7.57 -15.81
CA LEU A 166 12.02 -6.69 -16.30
C LEU A 166 11.12 -6.27 -15.15
N ALA A 167 10.75 -7.19 -14.26
CA ALA A 167 9.99 -6.89 -13.06
C ALA A 167 10.65 -5.82 -12.19
N GLY A 168 11.98 -5.91 -11.97
CA GLY A 168 12.75 -4.90 -11.24
C GLY A 168 12.75 -3.53 -11.93
N LYS A 169 12.91 -3.48 -13.26
CA LYS A 169 12.85 -2.22 -14.02
C LYS A 169 11.45 -1.60 -13.98
N LEU A 170 10.40 -2.41 -14.14
CA LEU A 170 9.01 -1.96 -14.04
C LEU A 170 8.72 -1.41 -12.63
N GLN A 171 9.22 -2.06 -11.58
CA GLN A 171 9.07 -1.60 -10.20
C GLN A 171 9.68 -0.21 -10.00
N VAL A 172 10.90 0.03 -10.47
CA VAL A 172 11.55 1.35 -10.39
C VAL A 172 10.78 2.39 -11.20
N SER A 173 10.45 2.08 -12.46
CA SER A 173 9.73 2.99 -13.34
C SER A 173 8.36 3.38 -12.78
N THR A 174 7.56 2.40 -12.36
CA THR A 174 6.23 2.66 -11.78
C THR A 174 6.31 3.39 -10.44
N THR A 175 7.37 3.18 -9.66
CA THR A 175 7.60 3.94 -8.42
C THR A 175 7.81 5.42 -8.72
N ILE A 176 8.63 5.76 -9.70
CA ILE A 176 8.86 7.15 -10.10
C ILE A 176 7.56 7.77 -10.64
N ILE A 177 6.88 7.07 -11.56
CA ILE A 177 5.64 7.56 -12.18
C ILE A 177 4.56 7.87 -11.13
N LYS A 178 4.38 7.02 -10.12
CA LYS A 178 3.35 7.24 -9.09
C LYS A 178 3.71 8.33 -8.08
N LEU A 179 4.99 8.63 -7.88
CA LEU A 179 5.42 9.73 -7.00
C LEU A 179 5.12 11.10 -7.60
N ILE A 180 5.15 11.23 -8.93
CA ILE A 180 4.88 12.50 -9.61
C ILE A 180 3.49 13.07 -9.25
N PRO A 181 2.36 12.37 -9.47
CA PRO A 181 1.06 12.89 -9.12
C PRO A 181 0.89 13.10 -7.61
N LEU A 182 1.54 12.28 -6.77
CA LEU A 182 1.49 12.44 -5.33
C LEU A 182 2.11 13.78 -4.89
N PHE A 183 3.30 14.11 -5.40
CA PHE A 183 3.95 15.39 -5.12
C PHE A 183 3.18 16.58 -5.71
N LEU A 184 2.64 16.43 -6.94
CA LEU A 184 1.82 17.47 -7.55
C LEU A 184 0.57 17.77 -6.71
N MET A 185 -0.14 16.74 -6.27
CA MET A 185 -1.32 16.91 -5.40
C MET A 185 -0.95 17.54 -4.05
N ALA A 186 0.16 17.14 -3.45
CA ALA A 186 0.61 17.71 -2.19
C ALA A 186 0.95 19.20 -2.32
N ILE A 187 1.73 19.57 -3.35
CA ILE A 187 2.12 20.96 -3.60
C ILE A 187 0.89 21.80 -3.97
N ALA A 188 0.09 21.33 -4.92
CA ALA A 188 -1.12 22.05 -5.35
C ALA A 188 -2.12 22.22 -4.19
N GLY A 189 -2.33 21.17 -3.39
CA GLY A 189 -3.22 21.21 -2.23
C GLY A 189 -2.78 22.23 -1.17
N ILE A 190 -1.47 22.31 -0.90
CA ILE A 190 -0.91 23.29 0.04
C ILE A 190 -1.05 24.71 -0.53
N VAL A 191 -0.63 24.93 -1.78
CA VAL A 191 -0.64 26.27 -2.41
C VAL A 191 -2.08 26.79 -2.51
N VAL A 192 -2.99 26.01 -3.04
CA VAL A 192 -4.41 26.39 -3.18
C VAL A 192 -5.08 26.51 -1.80
N GLY A 193 -4.74 25.63 -0.87
CA GLY A 193 -5.26 25.67 0.49
C GLY A 193 -4.86 26.93 1.27
N ILE A 194 -3.64 27.42 1.06
CA ILE A 194 -3.16 28.70 1.64
C ILE A 194 -3.83 29.87 0.91
N ALA A 195 -3.84 29.87 -0.41
CA ALA A 195 -4.39 30.96 -1.22
C ALA A 195 -5.88 31.22 -0.93
N ASN A 196 -6.66 30.16 -0.75
CA ASN A 196 -8.10 30.24 -0.49
C ASN A 196 -8.45 30.29 1.00
N GLY A 197 -7.48 30.27 1.91
CA GLY A 197 -7.72 30.20 3.35
C GLY A 197 -8.37 28.90 3.87
N THR A 198 -8.64 27.95 3.00
CA THR A 198 -9.29 26.68 3.35
C THR A 198 -8.43 25.83 4.27
N LEU A 199 -7.11 25.93 4.16
CA LEU A 199 -6.18 25.23 5.04
C LEU A 199 -6.39 25.69 6.50
N ALA A 200 -6.43 27.01 6.73
CA ALA A 200 -6.64 27.58 8.07
C ALA A 200 -8.03 27.21 8.62
N ASN A 201 -9.06 27.21 7.78
CA ASN A 201 -10.41 26.83 8.18
C ASN A 201 -10.50 25.35 8.55
N ASN A 202 -9.89 24.45 7.78
CA ASN A 202 -9.86 23.01 8.07
C ASN A 202 -9.16 22.69 9.39
N PHE A 203 -8.23 23.54 9.84
CA PHE A 203 -7.58 23.42 11.15
C PHE A 203 -8.43 24.05 12.27
N LYS A 204 -9.27 25.06 11.99
CA LYS A 204 -10.13 25.70 12.98
C LYS A 204 -11.39 24.89 13.32
N THR A 205 -11.92 24.12 12.38
CA THR A 205 -13.12 23.27 12.55
C THR A 205 -12.89 22.11 13.53
N LEU A 206 -11.78 22.10 14.23
CA LEU A 206 -11.36 21.08 15.18
C LEU A 206 -12.34 20.90 16.34
N ALA A 207 -13.01 21.98 16.76
CA ALA A 207 -13.82 21.99 17.97
C ALA A 207 -15.21 21.41 17.79
N ASP A 208 -15.79 21.53 16.60
CA ASP A 208 -17.24 21.30 16.41
C ASP A 208 -17.61 19.92 15.85
N VAL A 209 -16.72 19.26 15.12
CA VAL A 209 -17.06 18.03 14.36
C VAL A 209 -16.65 16.74 15.10
N GLY A 210 -15.80 16.82 16.08
CA GLY A 210 -15.19 15.65 16.72
C GLY A 210 -16.07 14.84 17.66
N ALA A 211 -17.25 15.33 18.02
CA ALA A 211 -18.04 14.75 19.10
C ALA A 211 -19.31 13.99 18.66
N ALA A 212 -19.78 14.18 17.43
CA ALA A 212 -21.19 13.90 17.13
C ALA A 212 -21.53 12.46 16.71
N ASN A 213 -20.63 11.64 16.16
CA ASN A 213 -21.06 10.37 15.55
C ASN A 213 -20.07 9.18 15.64
N ALA A 214 -19.17 9.14 16.60
CA ALA A 214 -18.23 8.02 16.69
C ALA A 214 -18.62 7.02 17.79
N THR A 215 -19.22 5.91 17.40
CA THR A 215 -19.25 4.69 18.22
C THR A 215 -17.81 4.14 18.32
N GLY A 216 -17.10 4.48 19.40
CA GLY A 216 -15.71 4.08 19.64
C GLY A 216 -14.73 5.26 19.62
N SER A 217 -13.44 4.97 19.71
CA SER A 217 -12.39 6.00 19.60
C SER A 217 -12.07 6.28 18.13
N PRO A 218 -12.45 7.45 17.59
CA PRO A 218 -12.19 7.82 16.18
C PRO A 218 -10.70 7.77 15.84
N LEU A 219 -9.86 8.14 16.80
CA LEU A 219 -8.41 8.10 16.65
C LEU A 219 -7.90 6.68 16.46
N LEU A 220 -8.32 5.73 17.33
CA LEU A 220 -7.88 4.35 17.23
C LEU A 220 -8.31 3.71 15.91
N ALA A 221 -9.57 3.91 15.50
CA ALA A 221 -10.08 3.43 14.22
C ALA A 221 -9.30 4.01 13.02
N SER A 222 -8.86 5.26 13.13
CA SER A 222 -8.06 5.92 12.10
C SER A 222 -6.61 5.41 12.09
N VAL A 223 -5.99 5.21 13.25
CA VAL A 223 -4.65 4.59 13.37
C VAL A 223 -4.66 3.17 12.78
N CYS A 224 -5.68 2.36 13.07
CA CYS A 224 -5.83 1.03 12.44
C CYS A 224 -5.95 1.13 10.91
N ALA A 225 -6.61 2.17 10.39
CA ALA A 225 -6.70 2.37 8.94
C ALA A 225 -5.36 2.76 8.31
N THR A 226 -4.48 3.48 9.03
CA THR A 226 -3.13 3.82 8.53
C THR A 226 -2.21 2.60 8.45
N ALA A 227 -2.44 1.56 9.25
CA ALA A 227 -1.62 0.35 9.23
C ALA A 227 -1.55 -0.27 7.83
N PHE A 228 -2.66 -0.30 7.08
CA PHE A 228 -2.66 -0.76 5.69
C PHE A 228 -1.86 0.15 4.75
N ALA A 229 -1.84 1.46 5.01
CA ALA A 229 -1.12 2.40 4.15
C ALA A 229 0.40 2.34 4.34
N TYR A 230 0.85 1.92 5.52
CA TYR A 230 2.25 1.72 5.83
C TYR A 230 2.74 0.28 5.62
N GLU A 231 1.86 -0.60 5.17
CA GLU A 231 2.20 -2.00 4.94
C GLU A 231 3.14 -2.18 3.74
N GLY A 232 3.85 -3.32 3.72
CA GLY A 232 4.65 -3.75 2.56
C GLY A 232 6.15 -3.67 2.78
N TRP A 233 6.65 -2.91 3.76
CA TRP A 233 8.09 -2.86 4.07
C TRP A 233 8.67 -4.23 4.47
N ILE A 234 7.84 -5.12 4.99
CA ILE A 234 8.19 -6.50 5.34
C ILE A 234 8.78 -7.26 4.14
N ILE A 235 8.28 -7.00 2.93
CA ILE A 235 8.75 -7.65 1.70
C ILE A 235 10.22 -7.29 1.42
N ALA A 236 10.67 -6.10 1.87
CA ALA A 236 12.06 -5.70 1.75
C ALA A 236 13.03 -6.62 2.51
N THR A 237 12.58 -7.27 3.58
CA THR A 237 13.43 -8.20 4.33
C THR A 237 13.78 -9.47 3.54
N SER A 238 12.93 -9.88 2.59
CA SER A 238 13.17 -11.05 1.75
C SER A 238 14.19 -10.79 0.64
N ILE A 239 14.42 -9.54 0.25
CA ILE A 239 15.43 -9.18 -0.78
C ILE A 239 16.79 -8.83 -0.19
N ASN A 240 16.93 -8.82 1.15
CA ASN A 240 18.18 -8.44 1.84
C ASN A 240 19.38 -9.25 1.36
N ALA A 241 19.22 -10.54 1.13
CA ALA A 241 20.28 -11.42 0.67
C ALA A 241 20.75 -11.16 -0.79
N GLU A 242 19.97 -10.41 -1.59
CA GLU A 242 20.29 -10.07 -2.98
C GLU A 242 20.86 -8.65 -3.14
N LEU A 243 21.02 -7.90 -2.06
CA LEU A 243 21.58 -6.56 -2.06
C LEU A 243 23.10 -6.58 -2.15
N LYS A 244 23.66 -5.62 -2.91
CA LYS A 244 25.10 -5.41 -3.04
C LYS A 244 25.65 -4.59 -1.87
#